data_25008ce58c134a31253d4617c854e2f3
#
_entry.id   25008ce58c134a31253d4617c854e2f3
#
_cell.length_a   1.000
_cell.length_b   1.000
_cell.length_c   1.000
_cell.angle_alpha   90.00
_cell.angle_beta   90.00
_cell.angle_gamma   90.00
#
_symmetry.space_group_name_H-M   'P 1'
#
loop_
_entity.id
_entity.type
_entity.pdbx_description
1 polymer ?
#
loop_
_entity_poly.entity_id
_entity_poly.type
_entity_poly.pdbx_seq_one_letter_code
_entity_poly.pdbx_strand_id
1 'polypeptide(L)'
;MCSSDLVMLLNDDFTPMEFVAAVLQTFFSKNREQATQIMLKVHREGMGVCGVYPHDVAVTKVEQVVAFARQYQHPLQCVMEEN
;
A
#
# COMPACT_ATOMS: atom_id res chain seq x y z
N MET A 1 23.26 -3.80 -11.25
CA MET A 1 22.69 -2.83 -10.33
C MET A 1 21.26 -3.13 -10.02
N CYS A 2 20.94 -3.16 -8.77
CA CYS A 2 19.56 -3.38 -8.35
C CYS A 2 18.78 -2.08 -8.38
N SER A 3 17.69 -2.04 -9.09
CA SER A 3 16.76 -0.95 -8.97
C SER A 3 15.73 -1.32 -7.90
N SER A 4 15.42 -0.36 -7.05
CA SER A 4 14.40 -0.53 -6.01
C SER A 4 13.26 0.42 -6.31
N ASP A 5 12.04 -0.04 -6.08
CA ASP A 5 10.87 0.77 -6.31
C ASP A 5 10.15 1.03 -5.00
N LEU A 6 9.63 2.24 -4.87
CA LEU A 6 8.77 2.61 -3.76
C LEU A 6 7.36 2.12 -4.05
N VAL A 7 6.78 1.39 -3.12
CA VAL A 7 5.38 0.98 -3.22
C VAL A 7 4.56 1.86 -2.29
N MET A 8 3.54 2.49 -2.84
CA MET A 8 2.76 3.51 -2.13
C MET A 8 1.28 3.23 -2.26
N LEU A 9 0.53 3.62 -1.23
CA LEU A 9 -0.93 3.59 -1.25
C LEU A 9 -1.44 5.02 -1.39
N LEU A 10 -2.48 5.17 -2.20
CA LEU A 10 -3.12 6.45 -2.41
C LEU A 10 -4.45 6.50 -1.66
N ASN A 11 -4.74 7.65 -1.08
CA ASN A 11 -5.99 7.86 -0.37
C ASN A 11 -7.16 7.96 -1.35
N ASP A 12 -8.32 7.46 -0.92
CA ASP A 12 -9.57 7.66 -1.62
C ASP A 12 -10.69 7.78 -0.58
N ASP A 13 -11.86 8.29 -1.03
CA ASP A 13 -12.96 8.59 -0.12
C ASP A 13 -13.81 7.35 0.22
N PHE A 14 -13.62 6.25 -0.47
CA PHE A 14 -14.50 5.09 -0.37
C PHE A 14 -13.88 3.91 0.35
N THR A 15 -12.56 3.84 0.46
CA THR A 15 -11.89 2.73 1.13
C THR A 15 -11.80 3.00 2.63
N PRO A 16 -12.32 2.09 3.47
CA PRO A 16 -12.20 2.28 4.92
C PRO A 16 -10.74 2.25 5.37
N MET A 17 -10.42 3.04 6.38
CA MET A 17 -9.07 3.07 6.94
C MET A 17 -8.66 1.72 7.52
N GLU A 18 -9.62 0.98 8.07
CA GLU A 18 -9.36 -0.36 8.58
C GLU A 18 -8.86 -1.29 7.49
N PHE A 19 -9.41 -1.14 6.29
CA PHE A 19 -8.97 -1.93 5.15
C PHE A 19 -7.52 -1.60 4.78
N VAL A 20 -7.18 -0.32 4.77
CA VAL A 20 -5.81 0.12 4.49
C VAL A 20 -4.84 -0.48 5.51
N ALA A 21 -5.19 -0.43 6.78
CA ALA A 21 -4.36 -1.02 7.83
C ALA A 21 -4.21 -2.53 7.64
N ALA A 22 -5.29 -3.22 7.27
CA ALA A 22 -5.26 -4.66 7.02
C ALA A 22 -4.33 -5.01 5.85
N VAL A 23 -4.38 -4.22 4.79
CA VAL A 23 -3.49 -4.39 3.63
C VAL A 23 -2.03 -4.26 4.06
N LEU A 24 -1.73 -3.25 4.86
CA LEU A 24 -0.37 -3.02 5.33
C LEU A 24 0.14 -4.17 6.19
N GLN A 25 -0.70 -4.73 7.03
CA GLN A 25 -0.32 -5.86 7.86
C GLN A 25 -0.19 -7.15 7.05
N THR A 26 -1.06 -7.36 6.07
CA THR A 26 -1.12 -8.59 5.30
C THR A 26 -0.04 -8.67 4.22
N PHE A 27 0.14 -7.61 3.46
CA PHE A 27 1.01 -7.63 2.29
C PHE A 27 2.37 -7.00 2.51
N PHE A 28 2.50 -6.13 3.51
CA PHE A 28 3.74 -5.39 3.74
C PHE A 28 4.39 -5.74 5.07
N SER A 29 3.88 -6.75 5.75
CA SER A 29 4.45 -7.28 6.99
C SER A 29 4.63 -6.20 8.06
N LYS A 30 3.76 -5.22 8.08
CA LYS A 30 3.80 -4.18 9.10
C LYS A 30 3.07 -4.67 10.34
N ASN A 31 3.56 -4.27 11.52
CA ASN A 31 2.82 -4.52 12.73
C ASN A 31 1.67 -3.51 12.84
N ARG A 32 0.81 -3.67 13.84
CA ARG A 32 -0.37 -2.82 13.99
C ARG A 32 0.00 -1.34 14.14
N GLU A 33 1.03 -1.06 14.92
CA GLU A 33 1.47 0.31 15.14
C GLU A 33 1.98 0.96 13.86
N GLN A 34 2.85 0.26 13.14
CA GLN A 34 3.38 0.74 11.88
C GLN A 34 2.28 0.93 10.83
N ALA A 35 1.37 -0.03 10.76
CA ALA A 35 0.25 0.03 9.81
C ALA A 35 -0.63 1.25 10.12
N THR A 36 -0.89 1.51 11.39
CA THR A 36 -1.68 2.67 11.79
C THR A 36 -1.00 3.98 11.41
N GLN A 37 0.30 4.07 11.61
CA GLN A 37 1.05 5.27 11.24
C GLN A 37 1.01 5.54 9.75
N ILE A 38 1.22 4.50 8.95
CA ILE A 38 1.18 4.63 7.49
C ILE A 38 -0.24 4.98 7.03
N MET A 39 -1.23 4.32 7.59
CA MET A 39 -2.63 4.60 7.31
C MET A 39 -2.98 6.07 7.55
N LEU A 40 -2.54 6.61 8.69
CA LEU A 40 -2.79 8.02 9.02
C LEU A 40 -2.09 8.94 8.04
N LYS A 41 -0.88 8.57 7.62
CA LYS A 41 -0.14 9.36 6.64
C LYS A 41 -0.86 9.37 5.29
N VAL A 42 -1.35 8.23 4.84
CA VAL A 42 -2.15 8.14 3.62
C VAL A 42 -3.38 9.04 3.73
N HIS A 43 -4.05 9.01 4.86
CA HIS A 43 -5.25 9.80 5.08
C HIS A 43 -4.95 11.30 5.09
N ARG A 44 -3.88 11.72 5.74
CA ARG A 44 -3.55 13.14 5.89
C ARG A 44 -2.89 13.75 4.66
N GLU A 45 -1.98 13.01 4.05
CA GLU A 45 -1.17 13.53 2.96
C GLU A 45 -1.63 13.04 1.58
N GLY A 46 -2.59 12.15 1.55
CA GLY A 46 -3.10 11.58 0.31
C GLY A 46 -2.30 10.41 -0.23
N MET A 47 -1.15 10.13 0.36
CA MET A 47 -0.24 9.10 -0.11
C MET A 47 0.68 8.66 1.02
N GLY A 48 1.01 7.38 1.07
CA GLY A 48 1.95 6.86 2.04
C GLY A 48 2.79 5.75 1.44
N VAL A 49 4.08 5.77 1.75
CA VAL A 49 5.01 4.74 1.30
C VAL A 49 4.86 3.51 2.19
N CYS A 50 4.62 2.35 1.57
CA CYS A 50 4.48 1.08 2.28
C CYS A 50 5.83 0.38 2.45
N GLY A 51 6.74 0.58 1.51
CA GLY A 51 8.05 -0.02 1.57
C GLY A 51 8.80 0.15 0.27
N VAL A 52 10.06 -0.28 0.28
CA VAL A 52 10.93 -0.25 -0.88
C VAL A 52 11.30 -1.70 -1.20
N TYR A 53 11.11 -2.10 -2.44
CA TYR A 53 11.31 -3.49 -2.86
C TYR A 53 12.01 -3.53 -4.21
N PRO A 54 12.69 -4.65 -4.52
CA PRO A 54 13.16 -4.86 -5.90
C PRO A 54 11.98 -4.79 -6.86
N HIS A 55 12.24 -4.38 -8.09
CA HIS A 55 11.18 -4.16 -9.08
C HIS A 55 10.18 -5.32 -9.18
N ASP A 56 10.67 -6.55 -9.27
CA ASP A 56 9.80 -7.72 -9.41
C ASP A 56 8.87 -7.89 -8.21
N VAL A 57 9.39 -7.67 -7.02
CA VAL A 57 8.61 -7.77 -5.78
C VAL A 57 7.62 -6.62 -5.71
N ALA A 58 8.03 -5.41 -6.10
CA ALA A 58 7.15 -4.26 -6.08
C ALA A 58 5.95 -4.48 -7.00
N VAL A 59 6.17 -4.97 -8.21
CA VAL A 59 5.09 -5.28 -9.15
C VAL A 59 4.11 -6.28 -8.53
N THR A 60 4.64 -7.34 -7.92
CA THR A 60 3.81 -8.36 -7.29
C THR A 60 2.98 -7.77 -6.15
N LYS A 61 3.60 -6.93 -5.31
CA LYS A 61 2.88 -6.28 -4.21
C LYS A 61 1.73 -5.43 -4.72
N VAL A 62 1.99 -4.61 -5.73
CA VAL A 62 0.96 -3.75 -6.33
C VAL A 62 -0.20 -4.60 -6.85
N GLU A 63 0.09 -5.65 -7.60
CA GLU A 63 -0.94 -6.52 -8.15
C GLU A 63 -1.76 -7.19 -7.05
N GLN A 64 -1.10 -7.67 -6.00
CA GLN A 64 -1.79 -8.33 -4.89
C GLN A 64 -2.73 -7.37 -4.17
N VAL A 65 -2.27 -6.16 -3.90
CA VAL A 65 -3.07 -5.17 -3.20
C VAL A 65 -4.28 -4.75 -4.03
N VAL A 66 -4.06 -4.48 -5.31
CA VAL A 66 -5.16 -4.07 -6.20
C VAL A 66 -6.20 -5.18 -6.33
N ALA A 67 -5.75 -6.42 -6.50
CA ALA A 67 -6.67 -7.56 -6.60
C ALA A 67 -7.46 -7.75 -5.31
N PHE A 68 -6.78 -7.64 -4.17
CA PHE A 68 -7.43 -7.78 -2.87
C PHE A 68 -8.48 -6.67 -2.65
N ALA A 69 -8.13 -5.43 -3.01
CA ALA A 69 -9.06 -4.31 -2.89
C ALA A 69 -10.30 -4.51 -3.77
N ARG A 70 -10.10 -4.97 -4.99
CA ARG A 70 -11.23 -5.24 -5.91
C ARG A 70 -12.13 -6.35 -5.40
N GLN A 71 -11.55 -7.36 -4.78
CA GLN A 71 -12.31 -8.47 -4.20
C GLN A 71 -13.31 -7.96 -3.15
N TYR A 72 -12.94 -6.94 -2.41
CA TYR A 72 -13.78 -6.32 -1.39
C TYR A 72 -14.50 -5.06 -1.91
N GLN A 73 -14.40 -4.81 -3.21
CA GLN A 73 -15.07 -3.69 -3.88
C GLN A 73 -14.64 -2.32 -3.34
N HIS A 74 -13.36 -2.21 -2.98
CA HIS A 74 -12.78 -0.94 -2.58
C HIS A 74 -11.91 -0.37 -3.71
N PRO A 75 -12.01 0.93 -3.99
CA PRO A 75 -11.23 1.56 -5.05
C PRO A 75 -9.82 1.94 -4.63
N LEU A 76 -9.28 1.33 -3.59
CA LEU A 76 -7.92 1.61 -3.12
C LEU A 76 -6.91 1.41 -4.25
N GLN A 77 -6.07 2.40 -4.43
CA GLN A 77 -5.01 2.36 -5.44
C GLN A 77 -3.66 2.14 -4.78
N CYS A 78 -2.89 1.26 -5.40
CA CYS A 78 -1.52 1.00 -5.00
C CYS A 78 -0.66 1.22 -6.22
N VAL A 79 0.36 2.04 -6.07
CA VAL A 79 1.25 2.40 -7.17
C VAL A 79 2.69 2.17 -6.76
N MET A 80 3.57 2.12 -7.74
CA MET A 80 4.99 2.07 -7.46
C MET A 80 5.70 3.15 -8.24
N GLU A 81 6.80 3.61 -7.67
CA GLU A 81 7.60 4.66 -8.27
C GLU A 81 9.06 4.25 -8.18
N GLU A 82 9.79 4.49 -9.25
CA GLU A 82 11.21 4.20 -9.30
C GLU A 82 11.95 5.10 -8.32
N ASN A 83 12.79 4.46 -7.52
CA ASN A 83 13.54 5.17 -6.50
C ASN A 83 14.85 5.74 -7.05
#